data_8c1eac77891c25cc2e69391473f55457
#
_entry.id   8c1eac77891c25cc2e69391473f55457
#
_cell.length_a   1.000
_cell.length_b   1.000
_cell.length_c   1.000
_cell.angle_alpha   90.00
_cell.angle_beta   90.00
_cell.angle_gamma   90.00
#
_symmetry.space_group_name_H-M   'P 1'
#
loop_
_entity.id
_entity.type
_entity.pdbx_description
1 polymer ?
#
loop_
_entity_poly.entity_id
_entity_poly.type
_entity_poly.pdbx_seq_one_letter_code
_entity_poly.pdbx_strand_id
1 'polypeptide(L)'
;MVGAGLAGLCTAFELRRRGFDVAVVEQRFPAFGASGRNPGCLWVQTRRSGAELAIARAAKAKYTEYADELGDVFEYRKLGGLFFFESEEQGRILEDYVRDRRADGIEIELVSAKDATKHAPLLPATAIGAVYCPEDAQIDTQQFIGALSAAIVRSGVRLYENTAVLSVIRQGNHVDGVRTVRGDIRASGVVWATGAWTLNLTAEGIMLPVTTARMGQVVTQPVDQRPSAILHGPRGVVHCGALTDLPLYEPSVFAHPHARLVQGADRLDYDDSLAQNRSGALVIGAGIDAYGSLNPHISVASTEAMISTTLERYPSHAHLGVTGLWAGLMSDTPDHLPIVDRLDAIHVNAGHSWGVASAPVSGQVLAELIAGEQSDFAAALKADRPSLEAVH
;
A
#
# COMPACT_ATOMS: atom_id res chain seq x y z
N MET A 1 -1.62 -11.85 17.56
CA MET A 1 -1.63 -11.04 16.33
C MET A 1 -2.74 -11.54 15.44
N VAL A 2 -3.69 -10.69 15.05
CA VAL A 2 -4.78 -11.02 14.13
C VAL A 2 -4.47 -10.37 12.77
N GLY A 3 -4.29 -11.22 11.75
CA GLY A 3 -3.91 -10.85 10.39
C GLY A 3 -2.43 -11.10 10.07
N ALA A 4 -2.16 -11.74 8.93
CA ALA A 4 -0.83 -12.04 8.38
C ALA A 4 -0.56 -11.26 7.08
N GLY A 5 -1.02 -10.01 7.00
CA GLY A 5 -0.60 -9.03 6.00
C GLY A 5 0.70 -8.34 6.39
N LEU A 6 1.13 -7.34 5.59
CA LEU A 6 2.35 -6.56 5.86
C LEU A 6 2.37 -6.00 7.29
N ALA A 7 1.32 -5.29 7.70
CA ALA A 7 1.26 -4.67 9.03
C ALA A 7 1.37 -5.70 10.16
N GLY A 8 0.63 -6.81 10.07
CA GLY A 8 0.66 -7.87 11.08
C GLY A 8 1.99 -8.57 11.18
N LEU A 9 2.59 -8.95 10.05
CA LEU A 9 3.86 -9.67 10.04
C LEU A 9 5.05 -8.79 10.41
N CYS A 10 5.10 -7.53 9.97
CA CYS A 10 6.11 -6.57 10.42
C CYS A 10 6.01 -6.36 11.95
N THR A 11 4.79 -6.21 12.49
CA THR A 11 4.60 -6.10 13.94
C THR A 11 5.03 -7.38 14.68
N ALA A 12 4.63 -8.55 14.17
CA ALA A 12 5.01 -9.83 14.79
C ALA A 12 6.53 -10.05 14.80
N PHE A 13 7.21 -9.66 13.72
CA PHE A 13 8.65 -9.73 13.61
C PHE A 13 9.34 -8.82 14.63
N GLU A 14 8.90 -7.56 14.74
CA GLU A 14 9.46 -6.59 15.69
C GLU A 14 9.17 -6.96 17.15
N LEU A 15 7.98 -7.52 17.46
CA LEU A 15 7.67 -8.05 18.78
C LEU A 15 8.57 -9.24 19.13
N ARG A 16 8.79 -10.15 18.16
CA ARG A 16 9.64 -11.31 18.39
C ARG A 16 11.10 -10.92 18.65
N ARG A 17 11.62 -9.92 17.96
CA ARG A 17 12.96 -9.34 18.21
C ARG A 17 13.10 -8.79 19.63
N ARG A 18 11.99 -8.31 20.21
CA ARG A 18 11.90 -7.81 21.60
C ARG A 18 11.61 -8.91 22.64
N GLY A 19 11.61 -10.18 22.22
CA GLY A 19 11.47 -11.32 23.13
C GLY A 19 10.04 -11.71 23.48
N PHE A 20 9.01 -11.09 22.88
CA PHE A 20 7.63 -11.48 23.12
C PHE A 20 7.33 -12.88 22.56
N ASP A 21 6.48 -13.65 23.27
CA ASP A 21 5.86 -14.87 22.71
C ASP A 21 4.67 -14.45 21.83
N VAL A 22 4.76 -14.76 20.54
CA VAL A 22 3.80 -14.29 19.54
C VAL A 22 3.11 -15.46 18.85
N ALA A 23 1.80 -15.35 18.68
CA ALA A 23 1.02 -16.17 17.77
C ALA A 23 0.37 -15.26 16.72
N VAL A 24 0.43 -15.65 15.46
CA VAL A 24 -0.23 -14.98 14.34
C VAL A 24 -1.40 -15.84 13.88
N VAL A 25 -2.58 -15.21 13.75
CA VAL A 25 -3.81 -15.89 13.33
C VAL A 25 -4.31 -15.24 12.05
N GLU A 26 -4.42 -16.02 10.99
CA GLU A 26 -4.80 -15.55 9.67
C GLU A 26 -6.04 -16.33 9.16
N GLN A 27 -7.03 -15.60 8.64
CA GLN A 27 -8.28 -16.19 8.17
C GLN A 27 -8.09 -17.13 6.97
N ARG A 28 -7.09 -16.90 6.14
CA ARG A 28 -6.76 -17.70 4.95
C ARG A 28 -5.29 -18.10 4.98
N PHE A 29 -4.44 -17.38 4.28
CA PHE A 29 -3.00 -17.59 4.21
C PHE A 29 -2.30 -16.21 4.21
N PRO A 30 -1.01 -16.14 4.58
CA PRO A 30 -0.26 -14.88 4.53
C PRO A 30 -0.35 -14.19 3.18
N ALA A 31 -0.47 -12.87 3.18
CA ALA A 31 -0.68 -12.04 1.97
C ALA A 31 -2.04 -12.21 1.27
N PHE A 32 -3.02 -12.90 1.84
CA PHE A 32 -4.34 -13.07 1.22
C PHE A 32 -5.02 -11.74 0.87
N GLY A 33 -4.90 -10.72 1.73
CA GLY A 33 -5.50 -9.40 1.53
C GLY A 33 -4.73 -8.52 0.54
N ALA A 34 -4.84 -7.19 0.70
CA ALA A 34 -4.19 -6.19 -0.15
C ALA A 34 -2.67 -6.37 -0.27
N SER A 35 -2.04 -6.91 0.77
CA SER A 35 -0.59 -7.10 0.84
C SER A 35 -0.04 -8.02 -0.26
N GLY A 36 -0.79 -8.99 -0.73
CA GLY A 36 -0.38 -9.86 -1.83
C GLY A 36 -0.98 -9.50 -3.19
N ARG A 37 -1.68 -8.36 -3.28
CA ARG A 37 -2.47 -7.98 -4.45
C ARG A 37 -2.18 -6.57 -4.93
N ASN A 38 -0.93 -6.13 -4.75
CA ASN A 38 -0.46 -4.80 -5.15
C ASN A 38 0.83 -4.93 -5.98
N PRO A 39 1.23 -3.89 -6.74
CA PRO A 39 2.43 -3.92 -7.58
C PRO A 39 3.74 -3.79 -6.80
N GLY A 40 3.71 -3.65 -5.48
CA GLY A 40 4.89 -3.49 -4.64
C GLY A 40 5.57 -2.13 -4.73
N CYS A 41 4.91 -1.12 -5.27
CA CYS A 41 5.47 0.22 -5.42
C CYS A 41 5.66 0.91 -4.07
N LEU A 42 6.87 1.38 -3.83
CA LEU A 42 7.24 2.24 -2.72
C LEU A 42 7.45 3.65 -3.25
N TRP A 43 6.36 4.40 -3.36
CA TRP A 43 6.38 5.80 -3.76
C TRP A 43 6.78 6.68 -2.58
N VAL A 44 7.83 7.46 -2.72
CA VAL A 44 8.29 8.49 -1.78
C VAL A 44 7.83 9.86 -2.27
N GLN A 45 8.04 10.14 -3.57
CA GLN A 45 7.73 11.44 -4.15
C GLN A 45 6.27 11.86 -4.00
N THR A 46 5.34 10.90 -4.00
CA THR A 46 3.90 11.17 -3.97
C THR A 46 3.36 11.40 -2.56
N ARG A 47 4.19 11.25 -1.53
CA ARG A 47 3.78 11.39 -0.13
C ARG A 47 3.73 12.85 0.28
N ARG A 48 2.68 13.22 1.04
CA ARG A 48 2.55 14.57 1.62
C ARG A 48 3.72 14.89 2.51
N SER A 49 4.08 16.16 2.55
CA SER A 49 5.11 16.69 3.45
C SER A 49 4.81 16.35 4.92
N GLY A 50 5.85 16.23 5.72
CA GLY A 50 5.72 15.89 7.14
C GLY A 50 5.71 14.39 7.40
N ALA A 51 4.76 13.92 8.21
CA ALA A 51 4.77 12.54 8.72
C ALA A 51 4.67 11.48 7.63
N GLU A 52 3.84 11.69 6.60
CA GLU A 52 3.65 10.71 5.52
C GLU A 52 4.97 10.48 4.74
N LEU A 53 5.66 11.56 4.37
CA LEU A 53 6.96 11.48 3.70
C LEU A 53 8.05 10.88 4.61
N ALA A 54 8.09 11.29 5.86
CA ALA A 54 9.06 10.79 6.83
C ALA A 54 8.90 9.27 7.06
N ILE A 55 7.66 8.79 7.19
CA ILE A 55 7.35 7.36 7.32
C ILE A 55 7.75 6.59 6.06
N ALA A 56 7.48 7.11 4.86
CA ALA A 56 7.88 6.45 3.62
C ALA A 56 9.40 6.31 3.49
N ARG A 57 10.16 7.35 3.85
CA ARG A 57 11.63 7.30 3.90
C ARG A 57 12.14 6.32 4.97
N ALA A 58 11.53 6.30 6.14
CA ALA A 58 11.85 5.33 7.18
C ALA A 58 11.52 3.88 6.75
N ALA A 59 10.40 3.66 6.06
CA ALA A 59 10.06 2.36 5.50
C ALA A 59 11.09 1.88 4.48
N LYS A 60 11.59 2.79 3.63
CA LYS A 60 12.67 2.50 2.68
C LYS A 60 13.95 2.03 3.38
N ALA A 61 14.33 2.66 4.51
CA ALA A 61 15.45 2.23 5.35
C ALA A 61 15.18 0.83 5.93
N LYS A 62 13.97 0.58 6.45
CA LYS A 62 13.58 -0.73 6.97
C LYS A 62 13.66 -1.85 5.94
N TYR A 63 13.29 -1.60 4.68
CA TYR A 63 13.46 -2.60 3.62
C TYR A 63 14.94 -2.93 3.35
N THR A 64 15.85 -1.98 3.53
CA THR A 64 17.30 -2.28 3.47
C THR A 64 17.70 -3.20 4.62
N GLU A 65 17.27 -2.92 5.86
CA GLU A 65 17.53 -3.79 7.01
C GLU A 65 16.94 -5.21 6.80
N TYR A 66 15.72 -5.30 6.28
CA TYR A 66 15.11 -6.61 5.97
C TYR A 66 15.86 -7.36 4.87
N ALA A 67 16.37 -6.68 3.85
CA ALA A 67 17.17 -7.31 2.80
C ALA A 67 18.48 -7.88 3.36
N ASP A 68 19.12 -7.17 4.28
CA ASP A 68 20.34 -7.63 4.96
C ASP A 68 20.06 -8.82 5.89
N GLU A 69 18.93 -8.83 6.61
CA GLU A 69 18.61 -9.86 7.60
C GLU A 69 17.96 -11.11 6.97
N LEU A 70 17.06 -10.94 6.01
CA LEU A 70 16.28 -12.03 5.41
C LEU A 70 16.91 -12.57 4.12
N GLY A 71 17.91 -11.88 3.59
CA GLY A 71 18.35 -11.99 2.20
C GLY A 71 17.41 -11.23 1.26
N ASP A 72 17.92 -10.67 0.18
CA ASP A 72 17.10 -9.93 -0.79
C ASP A 72 16.30 -10.87 -1.71
N VAL A 73 15.53 -11.78 -1.10
CA VAL A 73 14.66 -12.72 -1.80
C VAL A 73 13.40 -12.07 -2.34
N PHE A 74 13.07 -10.88 -1.85
CA PHE A 74 11.89 -10.09 -2.23
C PHE A 74 12.19 -8.97 -3.21
N GLU A 75 13.40 -8.96 -3.78
CA GLU A 75 13.86 -8.02 -4.81
C GLU A 75 13.59 -6.56 -4.46
N TYR A 76 14.30 -6.03 -3.50
CA TYR A 76 14.25 -4.62 -3.19
C TYR A 76 14.96 -3.81 -4.29
N ARG A 77 14.19 -3.39 -5.30
CA ARG A 77 14.67 -2.67 -6.48
C ARG A 77 14.64 -1.16 -6.25
N LYS A 78 15.82 -0.54 -6.19
CA LYS A 78 16.03 0.91 -6.03
C LYS A 78 16.24 1.57 -7.40
N LEU A 79 15.30 1.39 -8.32
CA LEU A 79 15.41 1.88 -9.69
C LEU A 79 14.69 3.22 -9.91
N GLY A 80 14.13 3.79 -8.85
CA GLY A 80 13.37 5.03 -8.91
C GLY A 80 11.95 4.85 -9.44
N GLY A 81 11.27 5.98 -9.57
CA GLY A 81 9.93 6.09 -10.12
C GLY A 81 9.80 7.25 -11.09
N LEU A 82 8.97 7.06 -12.08
CA LEU A 82 8.64 8.06 -13.09
C LEU A 82 7.16 8.40 -13.02
N PHE A 83 6.86 9.69 -12.96
CA PHE A 83 5.54 10.22 -13.20
C PHE A 83 5.55 10.91 -14.57
N PHE A 84 5.05 10.23 -15.61
CA PHE A 84 5.06 10.78 -16.96
C PHE A 84 3.85 11.67 -17.24
N PHE A 85 3.95 12.49 -18.27
CA PHE A 85 2.87 13.36 -18.73
C PHE A 85 2.72 13.33 -20.25
N GLU A 86 1.50 13.58 -20.71
CA GLU A 86 1.07 13.44 -22.11
C GLU A 86 0.63 14.79 -22.71
N SER A 87 0.64 15.89 -21.93
CA SER A 87 0.32 17.24 -22.43
C SER A 87 1.20 18.30 -21.80
N GLU A 88 1.36 19.44 -22.48
CA GLU A 88 2.08 20.63 -21.98
C GLU A 88 1.45 21.20 -20.69
N GLU A 89 0.14 21.06 -20.55
CA GLU A 89 -0.59 21.52 -19.37
C GLU A 89 -0.25 20.69 -18.13
N GLN A 90 -0.23 19.36 -18.27
CA GLN A 90 0.26 18.46 -17.23
C GLN A 90 1.72 18.77 -16.88
N GLY A 91 2.56 19.00 -17.89
CA GLY A 91 3.97 19.34 -17.71
C GLY A 91 4.17 20.59 -16.83
N ARG A 92 3.40 21.66 -17.08
CA ARG A 92 3.46 22.90 -16.26
C ARG A 92 3.07 22.67 -14.80
N ILE A 93 2.05 21.86 -14.54
CA ILE A 93 1.66 21.51 -13.16
C ILE A 93 2.76 20.67 -12.50
N LEU A 94 3.36 19.73 -13.24
CA LEU A 94 4.44 18.90 -12.74
C LEU A 94 5.77 19.66 -12.54
N GLU A 95 6.00 20.77 -13.23
CA GLU A 95 7.11 21.67 -12.90
C GLU A 95 6.94 22.30 -11.51
N ASP A 96 5.70 22.68 -11.16
CA ASP A 96 5.38 23.17 -9.82
C ASP A 96 5.53 22.08 -8.76
N TYR A 97 5.05 20.90 -9.08
CA TYR A 97 5.24 19.69 -8.27
C TYR A 97 6.73 19.41 -7.98
N VAL A 98 7.60 19.47 -8.97
CA VAL A 98 9.05 19.28 -8.79
C VAL A 98 9.63 20.34 -7.85
N ARG A 99 9.21 21.61 -7.97
CA ARG A 99 9.66 22.69 -7.06
C ARG A 99 9.25 22.42 -5.62
N ASP A 100 8.01 22.02 -5.42
CA ASP A 100 7.46 21.69 -4.11
C ASP A 100 8.19 20.50 -3.47
N ARG A 101 8.38 19.42 -4.23
CA ARG A 101 9.09 18.24 -3.72
C ARG A 101 10.56 18.52 -3.39
N ARG A 102 11.25 19.34 -4.17
CA ARG A 102 12.61 19.79 -3.86
C ARG A 102 12.68 20.61 -2.58
N ALA A 103 11.67 21.40 -2.27
CA ALA A 103 11.60 22.14 -1.01
C ALA A 103 11.52 21.19 0.20
N ASP A 104 10.94 19.99 0.04
CA ASP A 104 10.93 18.92 1.04
C ASP A 104 12.22 18.08 1.05
N GLY A 105 13.23 18.47 0.28
CA GLY A 105 14.51 17.77 0.20
C GLY A 105 14.44 16.44 -0.54
N ILE A 106 13.49 16.27 -1.47
CA ILE A 106 13.43 15.10 -2.35
C ILE A 106 14.34 15.35 -3.56
N GLU A 107 15.17 14.36 -3.87
CA GLU A 107 15.90 14.33 -5.13
C GLU A 107 14.92 13.97 -6.26
N ILE A 108 14.61 14.95 -7.09
CA ILE A 108 13.58 14.82 -8.13
C ILE A 108 13.85 15.79 -9.26
N GLU A 109 13.59 15.39 -10.49
CA GLU A 109 13.81 16.22 -11.66
C GLU A 109 12.78 16.00 -12.76
N LEU A 110 12.53 17.05 -13.54
CA LEU A 110 11.79 16.97 -14.79
C LEU A 110 12.75 16.53 -15.91
N VAL A 111 12.39 15.50 -16.64
CA VAL A 111 13.22 14.92 -17.69
C VAL A 111 12.44 14.85 -19.01
N SER A 112 13.19 14.90 -20.14
CA SER A 112 12.60 14.65 -21.46
C SER A 112 12.11 13.20 -21.59
N ALA A 113 11.17 12.94 -22.50
CA ALA A 113 10.74 11.56 -22.80
C ALA A 113 11.94 10.66 -23.19
N LYS A 114 12.91 11.20 -23.94
CA LYS A 114 14.12 10.49 -24.33
C LYS A 114 14.98 10.07 -23.13
N ASP A 115 15.12 10.93 -22.12
CA ASP A 115 15.88 10.61 -20.92
C ASP A 115 15.09 9.69 -20.00
N ALA A 116 13.77 9.89 -19.86
CA ALA A 116 12.88 9.02 -19.12
C ALA A 116 12.92 7.56 -19.61
N THR A 117 13.03 7.34 -20.93
CA THR A 117 13.13 6.00 -21.52
C THR A 117 14.38 5.24 -21.04
N LYS A 118 15.45 5.93 -20.63
CA LYS A 118 16.64 5.28 -20.06
C LYS A 118 16.38 4.63 -18.71
N HIS A 119 15.46 5.22 -17.91
CA HIS A 119 15.05 4.70 -16.61
C HIS A 119 13.90 3.71 -16.74
N ALA A 120 12.99 3.94 -17.69
CA ALA A 120 11.84 3.07 -17.94
C ALA A 120 11.65 2.83 -19.44
N PRO A 121 12.20 1.73 -19.99
CA PRO A 121 12.00 1.36 -21.40
C PRO A 121 10.53 1.14 -21.79
N LEU A 122 9.65 0.93 -20.80
CA LEU A 122 8.19 0.81 -20.97
C LEU A 122 7.47 2.16 -20.92
N LEU A 123 8.18 3.29 -20.97
CA LEU A 123 7.53 4.59 -21.10
C LEU A 123 6.65 4.61 -22.37
N PRO A 124 5.35 4.98 -22.30
CA PRO A 124 4.50 4.98 -23.49
C PRO A 124 4.95 6.03 -24.49
N ALA A 125 4.72 5.76 -25.79
CA ALA A 125 5.06 6.70 -26.86
C ALA A 125 4.26 8.02 -26.80
N THR A 126 3.14 8.04 -26.09
CA THR A 126 2.33 9.24 -25.82
C THR A 126 2.98 10.19 -24.82
N ALA A 127 3.94 9.73 -24.02
CA ALA A 127 4.63 10.56 -23.05
C ALA A 127 5.53 11.59 -23.75
N ILE A 128 5.38 12.86 -23.37
CA ILE A 128 6.21 13.96 -23.86
C ILE A 128 7.33 14.35 -22.87
N GLY A 129 7.22 13.88 -21.62
CA GLY A 129 8.21 14.04 -20.56
C GLY A 129 7.80 13.26 -19.33
N ALA A 130 8.63 13.34 -18.29
CA ALA A 130 8.36 12.74 -17.00
C ALA A 130 9.05 13.48 -15.85
N VAL A 131 8.55 13.28 -14.64
CA VAL A 131 9.26 13.56 -13.39
C VAL A 131 9.94 12.28 -12.95
N TYR A 132 11.23 12.32 -12.70
CA TYR A 132 12.01 11.19 -12.18
C TYR A 132 12.43 11.42 -10.74
N CYS A 133 12.19 10.42 -9.90
CA CYS A 133 12.60 10.41 -8.50
C CYS A 133 13.40 9.14 -8.19
N PRO A 134 14.72 9.22 -7.91
CA PRO A 134 15.53 8.07 -7.56
C PRO A 134 15.23 7.51 -6.16
N GLU A 135 14.49 8.26 -5.32
CA GLU A 135 14.11 7.78 -4.00
C GLU A 135 13.01 6.71 -4.02
N ASP A 136 12.22 6.62 -5.09
CA ASP A 136 11.20 5.58 -5.23
C ASP A 136 11.83 4.20 -5.43
N ALA A 137 11.07 3.18 -5.07
CA ALA A 137 11.54 1.80 -5.14
C ALA A 137 10.39 0.82 -5.38
N GLN A 138 10.73 -0.45 -5.55
CA GLN A 138 9.75 -1.53 -5.66
C GLN A 138 10.24 -2.76 -4.90
N ILE A 139 9.29 -3.52 -4.33
CA ILE A 139 9.53 -4.84 -3.75
C ILE A 139 8.55 -5.86 -4.33
N ASP A 140 8.89 -7.13 -4.27
CA ASP A 140 7.91 -8.20 -4.42
C ASP A 140 7.26 -8.47 -3.05
N THR A 141 6.05 -7.96 -2.86
CA THR A 141 5.36 -8.05 -1.56
C THR A 141 4.97 -9.47 -1.18
N GLN A 142 4.68 -10.34 -2.14
CA GLN A 142 4.39 -11.75 -1.85
C GLN A 142 5.64 -12.48 -1.35
N GLN A 143 6.78 -12.26 -2.00
CA GLN A 143 8.06 -12.82 -1.55
C GLN A 143 8.49 -12.25 -0.21
N PHE A 144 8.30 -10.95 0.01
CA PHE A 144 8.60 -10.31 1.29
C PHE A 144 7.79 -10.92 2.44
N ILE A 145 6.48 -11.08 2.25
CA ILE A 145 5.61 -11.73 3.24
C ILE A 145 6.01 -13.18 3.46
N GLY A 146 6.35 -13.91 2.40
CA GLY A 146 6.87 -15.28 2.51
C GLY A 146 8.15 -15.34 3.35
N ALA A 147 9.10 -14.45 3.09
CA ALA A 147 10.36 -14.36 3.84
C ALA A 147 10.13 -14.01 5.32
N LEU A 148 9.28 -13.02 5.61
CA LEU A 148 8.89 -12.66 6.97
C LEU A 148 8.19 -13.81 7.69
N SER A 149 7.21 -14.46 7.05
CA SER A 149 6.50 -15.60 7.61
C SER A 149 7.46 -16.74 7.97
N ALA A 150 8.40 -17.05 7.07
CA ALA A 150 9.41 -18.06 7.33
C ALA A 150 10.35 -17.67 8.49
N ALA A 151 10.76 -16.41 8.55
CA ALA A 151 11.64 -15.90 9.61
C ALA A 151 10.97 -15.95 10.99
N ILE A 152 9.73 -15.47 11.11
CA ILE A 152 9.00 -15.50 12.37
C ILE A 152 8.73 -16.92 12.85
N VAL A 153 8.37 -17.83 11.95
CA VAL A 153 8.16 -19.26 12.29
C VAL A 153 9.46 -19.90 12.77
N ARG A 154 10.58 -19.67 12.08
CA ARG A 154 11.89 -20.14 12.53
C ARG A 154 12.29 -19.60 13.91
N SER A 155 11.85 -18.39 14.25
CA SER A 155 12.09 -17.78 15.57
C SER A 155 11.13 -18.27 16.68
N GLY A 156 10.21 -19.21 16.35
CA GLY A 156 9.28 -19.81 17.29
C GLY A 156 7.88 -19.18 17.34
N VAL A 157 7.56 -18.23 16.45
CA VAL A 157 6.19 -17.71 16.31
C VAL A 157 5.27 -18.80 15.76
N ARG A 158 4.11 -18.97 16.37
CA ARG A 158 3.06 -19.87 15.89
C ARG A 158 2.20 -19.17 14.87
N LEU A 159 2.17 -19.66 13.63
CA LEU A 159 1.34 -19.14 12.55
C LEU A 159 0.15 -20.09 12.31
N TYR A 160 -1.06 -19.59 12.54
CA TYR A 160 -2.32 -20.30 12.33
C TYR A 160 -3.00 -19.79 11.08
N GLU A 161 -2.86 -20.50 9.99
CA GLU A 161 -3.56 -20.24 8.73
C GLU A 161 -4.98 -20.84 8.72
N ASN A 162 -5.85 -20.37 7.82
CA ASN A 162 -7.24 -20.79 7.70
C ASN A 162 -7.98 -20.76 9.05
N THR A 163 -7.68 -19.75 9.86
CA THR A 163 -8.17 -19.61 11.24
C THR A 163 -8.74 -18.22 11.42
N ALA A 164 -10.01 -18.04 11.06
CA ALA A 164 -10.70 -16.75 11.23
C ALA A 164 -10.97 -16.46 12.72
N VAL A 165 -10.65 -15.25 13.15
CA VAL A 165 -11.03 -14.73 14.47
C VAL A 165 -12.47 -14.26 14.43
N LEU A 166 -13.26 -14.72 15.40
CA LEU A 166 -14.69 -14.41 15.54
C LEU A 166 -14.95 -13.28 16.53
N SER A 167 -14.19 -13.23 17.62
CA SER A 167 -14.28 -12.21 18.67
C SER A 167 -13.05 -12.20 19.57
N VAL A 168 -12.91 -11.13 20.34
CA VAL A 168 -11.94 -11.05 21.42
C VAL A 168 -12.52 -11.72 22.68
N ILE A 169 -11.69 -12.47 23.41
CA ILE A 169 -12.06 -13.03 24.70
C ILE A 169 -11.66 -12.02 25.78
N ARG A 170 -12.63 -11.62 26.60
CA ARG A 170 -12.44 -10.62 27.66
C ARG A 170 -12.77 -11.18 29.04
N GLN A 171 -12.04 -10.70 30.05
CA GLN A 171 -12.36 -10.83 31.47
C GLN A 171 -12.37 -9.45 32.10
N GLY A 172 -13.57 -8.87 32.28
CA GLY A 172 -13.70 -7.47 32.68
C GLY A 172 -13.05 -6.55 31.65
N ASN A 173 -12.14 -5.68 32.10
CA ASN A 173 -11.41 -4.74 31.22
C ASN A 173 -10.12 -5.32 30.61
N HIS A 174 -9.87 -6.61 30.75
CA HIS A 174 -8.68 -7.26 30.23
C HIS A 174 -9.00 -8.15 29.04
N VAL A 175 -8.11 -8.16 28.04
CA VAL A 175 -8.11 -9.11 26.94
C VAL A 175 -7.41 -10.39 27.40
N ASP A 176 -8.04 -11.55 27.11
CA ASP A 176 -7.55 -12.88 27.50
C ASP A 176 -7.34 -13.80 26.29
N GLY A 177 -7.38 -13.24 25.09
CA GLY A 177 -7.14 -13.94 23.84
C GLY A 177 -8.20 -13.68 22.76
N VAL A 178 -8.31 -14.60 21.83
CA VAL A 178 -9.28 -14.55 20.73
C VAL A 178 -10.01 -15.88 20.56
N ARG A 179 -11.30 -15.79 20.23
CA ARG A 179 -12.11 -16.93 19.78
C ARG A 179 -11.99 -17.07 18.28
N THR A 180 -11.68 -18.27 17.83
CA THR A 180 -11.51 -18.55 16.40
C THR A 180 -12.46 -19.67 15.94
N VAL A 181 -12.56 -19.86 14.62
CA VAL A 181 -13.30 -20.99 14.03
C VAL A 181 -12.70 -22.36 14.40
N ARG A 182 -11.50 -22.40 15.00
CA ARG A 182 -10.81 -23.64 15.42
C ARG A 182 -10.65 -23.76 16.93
N GLY A 183 -11.31 -22.90 17.70
CA GLY A 183 -11.22 -22.85 19.16
C GLY A 183 -10.55 -21.58 19.67
N ASP A 184 -10.42 -21.48 20.97
CA ASP A 184 -9.88 -20.32 21.67
C ASP A 184 -8.36 -20.34 21.69
N ILE A 185 -7.73 -19.18 21.44
CA ILE A 185 -6.30 -18.95 21.59
C ILE A 185 -6.13 -17.94 22.71
N ARG A 186 -5.50 -18.36 23.82
CA ARG A 186 -5.24 -17.50 24.98
C ARG A 186 -3.99 -16.66 24.76
N ALA A 187 -4.08 -15.38 25.16
CA ALA A 187 -2.99 -14.42 25.09
C ALA A 187 -3.26 -13.26 26.04
N SER A 188 -2.19 -12.71 26.62
CA SER A 188 -2.24 -11.53 27.52
C SER A 188 -2.44 -10.20 26.77
N GLY A 189 -2.38 -10.21 25.43
CA GLY A 189 -2.62 -9.06 24.59
C GLY A 189 -3.06 -9.48 23.19
N VAL A 190 -3.86 -8.65 22.55
CA VAL A 190 -4.31 -8.85 21.16
C VAL A 190 -3.91 -7.63 20.33
N VAL A 191 -3.35 -7.91 19.16
CA VAL A 191 -3.08 -6.90 18.14
C VAL A 191 -3.99 -7.17 16.94
N TRP A 192 -4.69 -6.15 16.50
CA TRP A 192 -5.61 -6.21 15.36
C TRP A 192 -4.98 -5.52 14.14
N ALA A 193 -4.60 -6.31 13.13
CA ALA A 193 -3.92 -5.85 11.92
C ALA A 193 -4.54 -6.49 10.66
N THR A 194 -5.86 -6.36 10.53
CA THR A 194 -6.68 -7.10 9.57
C THR A 194 -6.95 -6.36 8.26
N GLY A 195 -6.22 -5.26 7.98
CA GLY A 195 -6.41 -4.46 6.76
C GLY A 195 -7.85 -3.98 6.60
N ALA A 196 -8.48 -4.21 5.47
CA ALA A 196 -9.86 -3.80 5.23
C ALA A 196 -10.89 -4.40 6.22
N TRP A 197 -10.60 -5.59 6.77
CA TRP A 197 -11.46 -6.22 7.80
C TRP A 197 -11.33 -5.59 9.18
N THR A 198 -10.58 -4.51 9.32
CA THR A 198 -10.54 -3.68 10.55
C THR A 198 -11.94 -3.13 10.88
N LEU A 199 -12.81 -2.97 9.90
CA LEU A 199 -14.22 -2.61 10.11
C LEU A 199 -14.93 -3.57 11.06
N ASN A 200 -14.50 -4.81 11.20
CA ASN A 200 -15.06 -5.79 12.13
C ASN A 200 -14.81 -5.44 13.61
N LEU A 201 -13.90 -4.50 13.92
CA LEU A 201 -13.70 -3.99 15.27
C LEU A 201 -14.95 -3.28 15.84
N THR A 202 -15.90 -2.89 15.00
CA THR A 202 -17.18 -2.36 15.44
C THR A 202 -17.96 -3.36 16.31
N ALA A 203 -17.80 -4.67 16.06
CA ALA A 203 -18.37 -5.72 16.89
C ALA A 203 -17.74 -5.79 18.30
N GLU A 204 -16.54 -5.24 18.45
CA GLU A 204 -15.83 -5.10 19.73
C GLU A 204 -16.05 -3.72 20.38
N GLY A 205 -16.92 -2.87 19.80
CA GLY A 205 -17.20 -1.52 20.28
C GLY A 205 -16.18 -0.46 19.84
N ILE A 206 -15.24 -0.79 18.96
CA ILE A 206 -14.21 0.14 18.47
C ILE A 206 -14.59 0.58 17.05
N MET A 207 -14.81 1.88 16.87
CA MET A 207 -15.01 2.50 15.56
C MET A 207 -13.75 3.29 15.18
N LEU A 208 -13.24 3.03 13.98
CA LEU A 208 -12.11 3.75 13.40
C LEU A 208 -12.56 4.48 12.12
N PRO A 209 -12.03 5.68 11.85
CA PRO A 209 -12.32 6.41 10.61
C PRO A 209 -11.56 5.78 9.44
N VAL A 210 -11.89 4.54 9.12
CA VAL A 210 -11.31 3.76 8.04
C VAL A 210 -12.36 3.51 6.97
N THR A 211 -12.04 3.88 5.75
CA THR A 211 -12.82 3.58 4.55
C THR A 211 -12.14 2.48 3.75
N THR A 212 -12.90 1.62 3.11
CA THR A 212 -12.37 0.62 2.19
C THR A 212 -12.64 0.99 0.74
N ALA A 213 -11.73 0.60 -0.14
CA ALA A 213 -11.94 0.66 -1.58
C ALA A 213 -11.33 -0.57 -2.24
N ARG A 214 -11.92 -1.00 -3.34
CA ARG A 214 -11.40 -2.11 -4.12
C ARG A 214 -10.51 -1.57 -5.22
N MET A 215 -9.23 -2.02 -5.26
CA MET A 215 -8.25 -1.65 -6.28
C MET A 215 -7.97 -2.84 -7.20
N GLY A 216 -8.46 -2.75 -8.43
CA GLY A 216 -8.29 -3.77 -9.46
C GLY A 216 -6.89 -3.75 -10.08
N GLN A 217 -6.40 -4.93 -10.46
CA GLN A 217 -5.10 -5.11 -11.10
C GLN A 217 -5.23 -6.12 -12.25
N VAL A 218 -4.59 -5.83 -13.36
CA VAL A 218 -4.39 -6.76 -14.48
C VAL A 218 -2.92 -7.16 -14.52
N VAL A 219 -2.66 -8.45 -14.65
CA VAL A 219 -1.29 -8.96 -14.80
C VAL A 219 -1.18 -9.72 -16.11
N THR A 220 -0.15 -9.37 -16.89
CA THR A 220 0.11 -10.00 -18.20
C THR A 220 1.05 -11.20 -18.07
N GLN A 221 1.20 -11.94 -19.16
CA GLN A 221 2.39 -12.79 -19.33
C GLN A 221 3.67 -11.93 -19.32
N PRO A 222 4.85 -12.52 -19.01
CA PRO A 222 6.12 -11.81 -19.04
C PRO A 222 6.41 -11.18 -20.42
N VAL A 223 7.04 -10.01 -20.41
CA VAL A 223 7.64 -9.38 -21.58
C VAL A 223 9.16 -9.51 -21.54
N ASP A 224 9.82 -9.44 -22.70
CA ASP A 224 11.28 -9.63 -22.81
C ASP A 224 12.11 -8.49 -22.16
N GLN A 225 11.46 -7.38 -21.85
CA GLN A 225 12.10 -6.25 -21.18
C GLN A 225 12.41 -6.58 -19.73
N ARG A 226 13.53 -6.04 -19.23
CA ARG A 226 13.89 -6.19 -17.82
C ARG A 226 13.06 -5.27 -16.94
N PRO A 227 12.82 -5.63 -15.66
CA PRO A 227 12.22 -4.74 -14.70
C PRO A 227 12.93 -3.37 -14.65
N SER A 228 12.17 -2.30 -14.64
CA SER A 228 12.62 -0.91 -14.69
C SER A 228 12.02 -0.10 -13.55
N ALA A 229 12.25 1.23 -13.55
CA ALA A 229 11.56 2.15 -12.64
C ALA A 229 10.04 1.96 -12.71
N ILE A 230 9.37 2.12 -11.58
CA ILE A 230 7.91 2.12 -11.52
C ILE A 230 7.36 3.34 -12.26
N LEU A 231 6.24 3.16 -12.94
CA LEU A 231 5.59 4.20 -13.73
C LEU A 231 4.27 4.63 -13.10
N HIS A 232 4.04 5.93 -13.07
CA HIS A 232 2.73 6.51 -12.85
C HIS A 232 2.41 7.43 -14.02
N GLY A 233 1.23 7.26 -14.59
CA GLY A 233 0.75 8.12 -15.66
C GLY A 233 -0.11 9.25 -15.13
N PRO A 234 -0.53 10.17 -16.01
CA PRO A 234 -1.31 11.34 -15.61
C PRO A 234 -2.81 11.05 -15.46
N ARG A 235 -3.30 9.89 -15.86
CA ARG A 235 -4.74 9.60 -15.88
C ARG A 235 -5.22 9.05 -14.54
N GLY A 236 -6.03 9.83 -13.82
CA GLY A 236 -6.58 9.40 -12.54
C GLY A 236 -5.61 9.50 -11.38
N VAL A 237 -5.06 10.66 -11.14
CA VAL A 237 -4.15 10.92 -10.00
C VAL A 237 -4.96 11.13 -8.73
N VAL A 238 -5.62 10.09 -8.23
CA VAL A 238 -6.53 10.21 -7.08
C VAL A 238 -5.77 10.18 -5.75
N HIS A 239 -4.64 9.50 -5.71
CA HIS A 239 -3.94 9.19 -4.48
C HIS A 239 -2.52 9.79 -4.35
N CYS A 240 -2.15 10.70 -5.23
CA CYS A 240 -0.89 11.44 -5.11
C CYS A 240 -1.11 12.74 -4.32
N GLY A 241 -1.24 12.64 -2.99
CA GLY A 241 -1.53 13.80 -2.14
C GLY A 241 -0.57 14.96 -2.33
N ALA A 242 0.70 14.68 -2.53
CA ALA A 242 1.70 15.71 -2.82
C ALA A 242 1.45 16.50 -4.13
N LEU A 243 0.72 15.92 -5.09
CA LEU A 243 0.31 16.61 -6.32
C LEU A 243 -1.08 17.24 -6.17
N THR A 244 -2.04 16.49 -5.64
CA THR A 244 -3.43 16.94 -5.55
C THR A 244 -3.64 18.10 -4.57
N ASP A 245 -2.73 18.28 -3.63
CA ASP A 245 -2.77 19.39 -2.66
C ASP A 245 -2.11 20.68 -3.19
N LEU A 246 -1.50 20.65 -4.38
CA LEU A 246 -0.89 21.85 -4.98
C LEU A 246 -1.95 22.87 -5.41
N PRO A 247 -1.70 24.17 -5.22
CA PRO A 247 -2.63 25.23 -5.63
C PRO A 247 -2.93 25.26 -7.14
N LEU A 248 -1.99 24.80 -7.97
CA LEU A 248 -2.13 24.73 -9.43
C LEU A 248 -2.70 23.40 -9.92
N TYR A 249 -2.98 22.47 -9.03
CA TYR A 249 -3.57 21.18 -9.42
C TYR A 249 -4.99 21.39 -9.97
N GLU A 250 -5.22 20.91 -11.18
CA GLU A 250 -6.53 20.95 -11.84
C GLU A 250 -7.00 19.51 -12.14
N PRO A 251 -8.01 19.01 -11.42
CA PRO A 251 -8.46 17.62 -11.57
C PRO A 251 -8.84 17.22 -13.00
N SER A 252 -9.41 18.15 -13.77
CA SER A 252 -9.83 17.89 -15.15
C SER A 252 -8.65 17.57 -16.10
N VAL A 253 -7.48 18.12 -15.82
CA VAL A 253 -6.23 17.90 -16.57
C VAL A 253 -5.70 16.46 -16.41
N PHE A 254 -6.03 15.84 -15.27
CA PHE A 254 -5.61 14.48 -14.90
C PHE A 254 -6.77 13.47 -14.91
N ALA A 255 -7.94 13.85 -15.41
CA ALA A 255 -9.08 12.96 -15.43
C ALA A 255 -8.86 11.76 -16.36
N HIS A 256 -9.24 10.58 -15.90
CA HIS A 256 -9.24 9.38 -16.75
C HIS A 256 -10.48 9.37 -17.66
N PRO A 257 -10.33 9.17 -18.99
CA PRO A 257 -11.47 9.25 -19.93
C PRO A 257 -12.60 8.25 -19.63
N HIS A 258 -12.26 7.11 -19.07
CA HIS A 258 -13.22 6.05 -18.71
C HIS A 258 -13.64 6.08 -17.24
N ALA A 259 -13.01 6.92 -16.38
CA ALA A 259 -13.45 7.09 -15.00
C ALA A 259 -14.76 7.88 -15.00
N ARG A 260 -15.80 7.25 -14.54
CA ARG A 260 -17.10 7.90 -14.36
C ARG A 260 -17.14 8.40 -12.92
N LEU A 261 -17.07 9.70 -12.77
CA LEU A 261 -17.33 10.36 -11.49
C LEU A 261 -18.83 10.26 -11.18
N VAL A 262 -19.29 9.06 -10.89
CA VAL A 262 -20.62 8.83 -10.33
C VAL A 262 -20.47 8.84 -8.82
N GLN A 263 -21.25 9.66 -8.13
CA GLN A 263 -21.25 9.70 -6.67
C GLN A 263 -21.86 8.42 -6.09
N GLY A 264 -21.30 7.95 -4.97
CA GLY A 264 -21.83 6.81 -4.26
C GLY A 264 -21.18 5.46 -4.63
N ALA A 265 -21.94 4.39 -4.52
CA ALA A 265 -21.47 3.01 -4.70
C ALA A 265 -20.94 2.68 -6.11
N ASP A 266 -21.39 3.45 -7.11
CA ASP A 266 -21.03 3.27 -8.52
C ASP A 266 -19.82 4.13 -8.95
N ARG A 267 -19.20 4.83 -8.02
CA ARG A 267 -17.98 5.63 -8.29
C ARG A 267 -16.88 4.72 -8.80
N LEU A 268 -16.30 5.09 -9.94
CA LEU A 268 -15.11 4.48 -10.52
C LEU A 268 -14.03 5.55 -10.64
N ASP A 269 -12.98 5.41 -9.85
CA ASP A 269 -11.75 6.17 -9.97
C ASP A 269 -10.67 5.30 -10.65
N TYR A 270 -9.57 5.93 -11.01
CA TYR A 270 -8.45 5.24 -11.64
C TYR A 270 -7.12 5.75 -11.06
N ASP A 271 -6.19 4.84 -10.82
CA ASP A 271 -4.81 5.14 -10.44
C ASP A 271 -3.89 4.58 -11.51
N ASP A 272 -3.26 5.47 -12.27
CA ASP A 272 -2.55 5.15 -13.52
C ASP A 272 -1.15 4.61 -13.26
N SER A 273 -1.07 3.41 -12.68
CA SER A 273 0.20 2.79 -12.32
C SER A 273 0.56 1.62 -13.24
N LEU A 274 1.84 1.52 -13.58
CA LEU A 274 2.43 0.39 -14.26
C LEU A 274 3.72 -0.01 -13.56
N ALA A 275 3.79 -1.27 -13.17
CA ALA A 275 4.99 -1.86 -12.62
C ALA A 275 5.31 -3.17 -13.33
N GLN A 276 6.54 -3.63 -13.23
CA GLN A 276 6.94 -4.93 -13.72
C GLN A 276 7.39 -5.79 -12.55
N ASN A 277 6.84 -6.99 -12.43
CA ASN A 277 7.26 -7.92 -11.40
C ASN A 277 8.57 -8.65 -11.78
N ARG A 278 9.08 -9.48 -10.88
CA ARG A 278 10.31 -10.26 -11.07
C ARG A 278 10.31 -11.12 -12.33
N SER A 279 9.18 -11.71 -12.68
CA SER A 279 9.08 -12.58 -13.85
C SER A 279 9.09 -11.82 -15.17
N GLY A 280 9.01 -10.48 -15.15
CA GLY A 280 8.85 -9.63 -16.32
C GLY A 280 7.39 -9.39 -16.69
N ALA A 281 6.41 -9.91 -15.94
CA ALA A 281 5.00 -9.64 -16.17
C ALA A 281 4.66 -8.19 -15.80
N LEU A 282 3.83 -7.54 -16.60
CA LEU A 282 3.32 -6.21 -16.32
C LEU A 282 2.18 -6.29 -15.31
N VAL A 283 2.22 -5.43 -14.30
CA VAL A 283 1.15 -5.22 -13.33
C VAL A 283 0.55 -3.85 -13.62
N ILE A 284 -0.66 -3.85 -14.13
CA ILE A 284 -1.37 -2.68 -14.62
C ILE A 284 -2.48 -2.37 -13.63
N GLY A 285 -2.56 -1.17 -13.20
CA GLY A 285 -3.60 -0.74 -12.28
C GLY A 285 -3.74 0.76 -12.20
N ALA A 286 -4.61 1.15 -11.35
CA ALA A 286 -5.68 0.39 -10.72
C ALA A 286 -7.03 1.03 -11.05
N GLY A 287 -8.01 0.22 -11.42
CA GLY A 287 -9.40 0.71 -11.36
C GLY A 287 -9.87 0.63 -9.90
N ILE A 288 -10.42 1.72 -9.37
CA ILE A 288 -10.80 1.86 -7.97
C ILE A 288 -12.30 2.04 -7.87
N ASP A 289 -12.96 1.13 -7.16
CA ASP A 289 -14.42 1.15 -7.00
C ASP A 289 -14.88 0.52 -5.67
N ALA A 290 -16.19 0.32 -5.55
CA ALA A 290 -16.82 -0.39 -4.45
C ALA A 290 -16.39 0.13 -3.06
N TYR A 291 -16.39 1.45 -2.91
CA TYR A 291 -16.10 2.12 -1.64
C TYR A 291 -17.00 1.62 -0.51
N GLY A 292 -16.43 1.35 0.65
CA GLY A 292 -17.12 0.77 1.80
C GLY A 292 -17.40 -0.72 1.71
N SER A 293 -17.03 -1.40 0.62
CA SER A 293 -17.30 -2.83 0.42
C SER A 293 -16.11 -3.71 0.82
N LEU A 294 -16.40 -4.92 1.30
CA LEU A 294 -15.43 -5.99 1.50
C LEU A 294 -15.46 -7.05 0.38
N ASN A 295 -16.13 -6.77 -0.73
CA ASN A 295 -16.17 -7.66 -1.89
C ASN A 295 -14.84 -7.57 -2.68
N PRO A 296 -14.01 -8.62 -2.75
CA PRO A 296 -12.71 -8.60 -3.43
C PRO A 296 -12.80 -8.86 -4.95
N HIS A 297 -14.01 -9.02 -5.51
CA HIS A 297 -14.17 -9.34 -6.93
C HIS A 297 -14.18 -8.06 -7.75
N ILE A 298 -13.20 -7.93 -8.66
CA ILE A 298 -13.05 -6.78 -9.56
C ILE A 298 -14.28 -6.59 -10.44
N SER A 299 -14.68 -5.35 -10.68
CA SER A 299 -15.79 -5.05 -11.57
C SER A 299 -15.38 -5.09 -13.06
N VAL A 300 -16.37 -5.30 -13.93
CA VAL A 300 -16.18 -5.22 -15.38
C VAL A 300 -15.73 -3.82 -15.78
N ALA A 301 -16.30 -2.77 -15.18
CA ALA A 301 -15.95 -1.39 -15.46
C ALA A 301 -14.50 -1.05 -15.08
N SER A 302 -14.02 -1.50 -13.92
CA SER A 302 -12.59 -1.37 -13.54
C SER A 302 -11.69 -2.08 -14.54
N THR A 303 -12.07 -3.28 -14.96
CA THR A 303 -11.31 -4.07 -15.93
C THR A 303 -11.25 -3.36 -17.29
N GLU A 304 -12.37 -2.83 -17.77
CA GLU A 304 -12.43 -2.06 -19.02
C GLU A 304 -11.51 -0.84 -18.98
N ALA A 305 -11.53 -0.05 -17.90
CA ALA A 305 -10.69 1.13 -17.77
C ALA A 305 -9.20 0.80 -17.86
N MET A 306 -8.76 -0.28 -17.22
CA MET A 306 -7.37 -0.73 -17.26
C MET A 306 -6.97 -1.25 -18.64
N ILE A 307 -7.79 -2.07 -19.27
CA ILE A 307 -7.49 -2.68 -20.57
C ILE A 307 -7.49 -1.61 -21.67
N SER A 308 -8.48 -0.71 -21.70
CA SER A 308 -8.56 0.34 -22.74
C SER A 308 -7.36 1.29 -22.66
N THR A 309 -6.96 1.71 -21.45
CA THR A 309 -5.76 2.53 -21.27
C THR A 309 -4.49 1.81 -21.74
N THR A 310 -4.38 0.51 -21.44
CA THR A 310 -3.24 -0.30 -21.86
C THR A 310 -3.18 -0.42 -23.39
N LEU A 311 -4.29 -0.71 -24.05
CA LEU A 311 -4.34 -0.84 -25.50
C LEU A 311 -4.08 0.48 -26.22
N GLU A 312 -4.54 1.59 -25.68
CA GLU A 312 -4.26 2.92 -26.22
C GLU A 312 -2.77 3.28 -26.17
N ARG A 313 -2.12 3.04 -25.03
CA ARG A 313 -0.72 3.39 -24.81
C ARG A 313 0.27 2.39 -25.36
N TYR A 314 -0.09 1.12 -25.34
CA TYR A 314 0.78 0.00 -25.70
C TYR A 314 0.09 -0.93 -26.72
N PRO A 315 -0.27 -0.43 -27.94
CA PRO A 315 -0.97 -1.25 -28.93
C PRO A 315 -0.16 -2.48 -29.36
N SER A 316 1.17 -2.41 -29.30
CA SER A 316 2.06 -3.55 -29.54
C SER A 316 1.94 -4.67 -28.52
N HIS A 317 1.37 -4.41 -27.34
CA HIS A 317 1.17 -5.39 -26.26
C HIS A 317 -0.22 -6.06 -26.30
N ALA A 318 -1.05 -5.71 -27.28
CA ALA A 318 -2.41 -6.28 -27.42
C ALA A 318 -2.44 -7.81 -27.55
N HIS A 319 -1.33 -8.42 -27.98
CA HIS A 319 -1.17 -9.88 -28.10
C HIS A 319 -0.83 -10.59 -26.79
N LEU A 320 -0.50 -9.84 -25.71
CA LEU A 320 -0.12 -10.46 -24.44
C LEU A 320 -1.31 -11.11 -23.76
N GLY A 321 -1.11 -12.34 -23.28
CA GLY A 321 -2.09 -13.04 -22.46
C GLY A 321 -2.22 -12.39 -21.07
N VAL A 322 -3.46 -12.33 -20.55
CA VAL A 322 -3.73 -11.96 -19.18
C VAL A 322 -3.58 -13.21 -18.31
N THR A 323 -2.64 -13.17 -17.36
CA THR A 323 -2.35 -14.29 -16.45
C THR A 323 -2.99 -14.12 -15.07
N GLY A 324 -3.41 -12.89 -14.75
CA GLY A 324 -4.09 -12.59 -13.49
C GLY A 324 -4.99 -11.38 -13.59
N LEU A 325 -6.14 -11.49 -12.94
CA LEU A 325 -7.10 -10.41 -12.76
C LEU A 325 -7.64 -10.52 -11.35
N TRP A 326 -7.31 -9.54 -10.51
CA TRP A 326 -7.73 -9.54 -9.11
C TRP A 326 -7.86 -8.13 -8.56
N ALA A 327 -8.40 -8.01 -7.36
CA ALA A 327 -8.41 -6.75 -6.63
C ALA A 327 -7.89 -6.92 -5.19
N GLY A 328 -7.17 -5.93 -4.72
CA GLY A 328 -6.87 -5.71 -3.32
C GLY A 328 -7.93 -4.82 -2.68
N LEU A 329 -8.23 -5.05 -1.41
CA LEU A 329 -9.08 -4.17 -0.63
C LEU A 329 -8.17 -3.20 0.15
N MET A 330 -8.05 -1.98 -0.33
CA MET A 330 -7.36 -0.91 0.37
C MET A 330 -8.15 -0.52 1.62
N SER A 331 -7.46 -0.17 2.68
CA SER A 331 -8.07 0.48 3.86
C SER A 331 -7.43 1.85 4.02
N ASP A 332 -8.25 2.88 3.92
CA ASP A 332 -7.81 4.27 3.88
C ASP A 332 -8.29 5.05 5.11
N THR A 333 -7.49 6.01 5.53
CA THR A 333 -7.81 6.98 6.58
C THR A 333 -7.89 8.39 5.98
N PRO A 334 -8.57 9.34 6.61
CA PRO A 334 -8.70 10.70 6.09
C PRO A 334 -7.38 11.41 5.77
N ASP A 335 -6.33 11.10 6.51
CA ASP A 335 -4.99 11.68 6.36
C ASP A 335 -3.98 10.74 5.69
N HIS A 336 -4.42 9.56 5.23
CA HIS A 336 -3.60 8.51 4.62
C HIS A 336 -2.51 7.90 5.50
N LEU A 337 -2.46 8.23 6.80
CA LEU A 337 -1.55 7.62 7.76
C LEU A 337 -2.22 6.45 8.49
N PRO A 338 -1.51 5.36 8.78
CA PRO A 338 -2.08 4.27 9.56
C PRO A 338 -2.42 4.70 10.99
N ILE A 339 -3.33 3.97 11.62
CA ILE A 339 -3.67 4.11 13.02
C ILE A 339 -2.93 3.04 13.80
N VAL A 340 -2.06 3.49 14.71
CA VAL A 340 -1.26 2.64 15.60
C VAL A 340 -1.50 3.08 17.03
N ASP A 341 -2.28 2.31 17.78
CA ASP A 341 -2.70 2.70 19.11
C ASP A 341 -3.16 1.49 19.94
N ARG A 342 -3.50 1.76 21.22
CA ARG A 342 -4.19 0.83 22.10
C ARG A 342 -5.58 1.37 22.42
N LEU A 343 -6.62 0.71 21.92
CA LEU A 343 -8.01 1.08 22.08
C LEU A 343 -8.73 -0.02 22.87
N ASP A 344 -9.35 0.33 23.97
CA ASP A 344 -10.13 -0.60 24.82
C ASP A 344 -9.41 -1.95 25.04
N ALA A 345 -8.14 -1.90 25.47
CA ALA A 345 -7.25 -3.02 25.70
C ALA A 345 -6.82 -3.84 24.45
N ILE A 346 -7.25 -3.46 23.24
CA ILE A 346 -6.80 -4.05 21.99
C ILE A 346 -5.76 -3.11 21.33
N HIS A 347 -4.64 -3.65 20.92
CA HIS A 347 -3.68 -2.91 20.10
C HIS A 347 -4.12 -2.96 18.64
N VAL A 348 -4.00 -1.85 17.93
CA VAL A 348 -4.47 -1.70 16.55
C VAL A 348 -3.33 -1.26 15.65
N ASN A 349 -3.22 -1.86 14.48
CA ASN A 349 -2.36 -1.41 13.37
C ASN A 349 -3.19 -1.50 12.08
N ALA A 350 -3.84 -0.40 11.71
CA ALA A 350 -4.92 -0.38 10.71
C ALA A 350 -4.89 0.87 9.82
N GLY A 351 -5.70 0.90 8.77
CA GLY A 351 -5.87 2.09 7.92
C GLY A 351 -4.66 2.36 7.03
N HIS A 352 -4.10 1.32 6.43
CA HIS A 352 -2.92 1.44 5.57
C HIS A 352 -3.29 1.81 4.14
N SER A 353 -3.45 3.10 3.85
CA SER A 353 -3.60 3.62 2.48
C SER A 353 -2.42 3.20 1.60
N TRP A 354 -1.22 3.31 2.15
CA TRP A 354 0.05 3.00 1.49
C TRP A 354 0.84 1.94 2.26
N GLY A 355 0.31 0.72 2.29
CA GLY A 355 0.86 -0.35 3.12
C GLY A 355 2.34 -0.66 2.88
N VAL A 356 2.82 -0.62 1.62
CA VAL A 356 4.23 -0.82 1.30
C VAL A 356 5.10 0.27 1.91
N ALA A 357 4.65 1.53 1.88
CA ALA A 357 5.40 2.67 2.41
C ALA A 357 5.20 2.91 3.91
N SER A 358 4.33 2.17 4.60
CA SER A 358 4.01 2.45 6.01
C SER A 358 4.11 1.24 6.94
N ALA A 359 3.82 0.03 6.47
CA ALA A 359 3.71 -1.15 7.33
C ALA A 359 5.02 -1.54 8.07
N PRO A 360 6.21 -1.42 7.48
CA PRO A 360 7.45 -1.68 8.23
C PRO A 360 7.60 -0.78 9.45
N VAL A 361 7.29 0.52 9.28
CA VAL A 361 7.41 1.53 10.35
C VAL A 361 6.29 1.38 11.37
N SER A 362 5.05 1.25 10.93
CA SER A 362 3.92 1.07 11.85
C SER A 362 4.04 -0.20 12.69
N GLY A 363 4.60 -1.26 12.10
CA GLY A 363 4.92 -2.50 12.82
C GLY A 363 5.95 -2.30 13.92
N GLN A 364 7.01 -1.55 13.64
CA GLN A 364 8.01 -1.18 14.63
C GLN A 364 7.40 -0.29 15.72
N VAL A 365 6.69 0.77 15.34
CA VAL A 365 6.05 1.70 16.30
C VAL A 365 5.13 0.95 17.26
N LEU A 366 4.31 0.03 16.76
CA LEU A 366 3.41 -0.74 17.62
C LEU A 366 4.18 -1.66 18.56
N ALA A 367 5.24 -2.30 18.08
CA ALA A 367 6.08 -3.15 18.93
C ALA A 367 6.80 -2.35 20.02
N GLU A 368 7.27 -1.14 19.71
CA GLU A 368 7.85 -0.19 20.67
C GLU A 368 6.83 0.22 21.73
N LEU A 369 5.61 0.59 21.33
CA LEU A 369 4.52 0.93 22.25
C LEU A 369 4.17 -0.24 23.20
N ILE A 370 4.09 -1.46 22.68
CA ILE A 370 3.79 -2.67 23.47
C ILE A 370 4.93 -2.96 24.46
N ALA A 371 6.18 -2.70 24.07
CA ALA A 371 7.36 -2.86 24.91
C ALA A 371 7.55 -1.73 25.95
N GLY A 372 6.77 -0.64 25.86
CA GLY A 372 6.94 0.55 26.69
C GLY A 372 8.13 1.42 26.27
N GLU A 373 8.59 1.28 25.06
CA GLU A 373 9.65 2.07 24.44
C GLU A 373 9.09 3.37 23.85
N GLN A 374 9.96 4.36 23.64
CA GLN A 374 9.61 5.59 22.91
C GLN A 374 9.72 5.35 21.41
N SER A 375 8.86 6.03 20.64
CA SER A 375 8.85 5.96 19.18
C SER A 375 8.65 7.34 18.58
N ASP A 376 9.47 7.69 17.60
CA ASP A 376 9.45 9.00 16.94
C ASP A 376 8.14 9.26 16.17
N PHE A 377 7.50 8.20 15.68
CA PHE A 377 6.27 8.29 14.89
C PHE A 377 4.99 8.05 15.69
N ALA A 378 5.09 7.67 16.97
CA ALA A 378 3.92 7.28 17.75
C ALA A 378 2.85 8.38 17.80
N ALA A 379 3.23 9.63 18.01
CA ALA A 379 2.29 10.76 18.08
C ALA A 379 1.53 10.99 16.75
N ALA A 380 2.21 10.81 15.61
CA ALA A 380 1.62 11.00 14.29
C ALA A 380 0.66 9.86 13.89
N LEU A 381 0.72 8.71 14.58
CA LEU A 381 -0.06 7.52 14.25
C LEU A 381 -1.17 7.20 15.25
N LYS A 382 -1.37 8.03 16.29
CA LYS A 382 -2.43 7.84 17.28
C LYS A 382 -3.83 7.90 16.68
N ALA A 383 -4.77 7.20 17.32
CA ALA A 383 -6.17 7.18 16.94
C ALA A 383 -6.92 8.50 17.23
N ASP A 384 -6.40 9.33 18.12
CA ASP A 384 -6.99 10.62 18.53
C ASP A 384 -6.30 11.83 17.88
N ARG A 385 -5.45 11.61 16.86
CA ARG A 385 -4.80 12.73 16.17
C ARG A 385 -5.82 13.59 15.38
N PRO A 386 -5.68 14.94 15.39
CA PRO A 386 -6.66 15.84 14.77
C PRO A 386 -6.87 15.62 13.26
N SER A 387 -5.86 15.14 12.55
CA SER A 387 -5.95 14.88 11.10
C SER A 387 -6.90 13.74 10.71
N LEU A 388 -7.36 12.95 11.66
CA LEU A 388 -8.42 11.93 11.46
C LEU A 388 -9.84 12.52 11.53
N GLU A 389 -10.01 13.70 12.09
CA GLU A 389 -11.28 14.41 12.04
C GLU A 389 -11.49 14.83 10.59
N ALA A 390 -12.41 14.19 9.90
CA ALA A 390 -12.64 14.36 8.49
C ALA A 390 -12.87 15.83 8.15
N VAL A 391 -12.13 16.34 7.21
CA VAL A 391 -12.53 17.53 6.43
C VAL A 391 -13.71 17.08 5.59
N HIS A 392 -14.92 17.38 6.05
CA HIS A 392 -16.19 17.15 5.34
C HIS A 392 -16.33 18.11 4.16
#